data_423ceebc07139fa40d21b1f74421a1a5
#
_entry.id   423ceebc07139fa40d21b1f74421a1a5
#
_cell.length_a   1.000
_cell.length_b   1.000
_cell.length_c   1.000
_cell.angle_alpha   90.00
_cell.angle_beta   90.00
_cell.angle_gamma   90.00
#
_symmetry.space_group_name_H-M   'P 1'
#
loop_
_entity.id
_entity.type
_entity.pdbx_description
1 polymer ?
#
loop_
_entity_poly.entity_id
_entity_poly.type
_entity_poly.pdbx_seq_one_letter_code
_entity_poly.pdbx_strand_id
1 'polypeptide(L)'
;MTAIEQISQYVEEHKSFVLEAGAGSGKTYTLIQTLKYLIQNKGEFLKKSNQKIVCITYTNIAKNEINNRIENNELVLVSTIHEFLWSSIKQYQKQLKIELCRLNEINFAKDKTKGKADSRYIEKLTERIDSVSKIEYNDTSFNDFEKGVIQHDDVIEIAKMMYENYTLLTDIIAAKYPYLFVDEYQDTAEETIFCLLDCLLKRNSKKVVIGFYGDSHQKIYDYGIGDLGKYYTSNGGQIELVKKEENYRSSLSIVSLLNNFRKNIQQKPQKEIQGSVKFIYWANHPEEPKKDKLKFRAGLLDTKNKIYDELVKKVTSKGWNFENPSTDKILVLANSRVAQRAGFGKLYSIFYTQFGQSTKEKLLDRNHPLVTFFVGTIDKKTSQERKTGLEHLVSYWNDN
;
A
#
# COMPACT_ATOMS: atom_id res chain seq x y z
N MET A 1 7.06 -13.97 27.38
CA MET A 1 7.22 -12.59 26.90
C MET A 1 6.25 -12.40 25.76
N THR A 2 5.43 -11.39 25.79
CA THR A 2 4.51 -11.02 24.69
C THR A 2 5.30 -10.39 23.54
N ALA A 3 4.73 -10.36 22.34
CA ALA A 3 5.37 -9.69 21.19
C ALA A 3 5.66 -8.20 21.47
N ILE A 4 4.79 -7.52 22.23
CA ILE A 4 4.98 -6.10 22.61
C ILE A 4 6.18 -5.94 23.57
N GLU A 5 6.30 -6.78 24.59
CA GLU A 5 7.43 -6.77 25.52
C GLU A 5 8.74 -7.04 24.80
N GLN A 6 8.76 -8.01 23.88
CA GLN A 6 9.94 -8.36 23.09
C GLN A 6 10.36 -7.19 22.16
N ILE A 7 9.40 -6.55 21.49
CA ILE A 7 9.66 -5.38 20.66
C ILE A 7 10.17 -4.21 21.50
N SER A 8 9.58 -3.96 22.67
CA SER A 8 10.05 -2.90 23.57
C SER A 8 11.49 -3.14 24.02
N GLN A 9 11.85 -4.37 24.32
CA GLN A 9 13.22 -4.75 24.64
C GLN A 9 14.17 -4.49 23.46
N TYR A 10 13.80 -4.90 22.23
CA TYR A 10 14.63 -4.66 21.04
C TYR A 10 14.83 -3.17 20.75
N VAL A 11 13.78 -2.36 20.94
CA VAL A 11 13.89 -0.90 20.83
C VAL A 11 14.89 -0.33 21.83
N GLU A 12 14.89 -0.77 23.11
CA GLU A 12 15.86 -0.34 24.13
C GLU A 12 17.28 -0.84 23.82
N GLU A 13 17.42 -2.03 23.28
CA GLU A 13 18.69 -2.62 22.88
C GLU A 13 19.22 -2.10 21.52
N HIS A 14 18.53 -1.15 20.88
CA HIS A 14 18.83 -0.66 19.53
C HIS A 14 18.91 -1.77 18.46
N LYS A 15 18.06 -2.79 18.58
CA LYS A 15 17.94 -3.88 17.62
C LYS A 15 16.78 -3.66 16.67
N SER A 16 17.05 -3.77 15.38
CA SER A 16 16.00 -3.79 14.36
C SER A 16 15.30 -5.14 14.33
N PHE A 17 14.03 -5.17 13.94
CA PHE A 17 13.21 -6.38 14.03
C PHE A 17 12.16 -6.46 12.94
N VAL A 18 11.62 -7.66 12.76
CA VAL A 18 10.39 -7.91 12.01
C VAL A 18 9.37 -8.61 12.91
N LEU A 19 8.15 -8.09 12.93
CA LEU A 19 6.99 -8.76 13.50
C LEU A 19 6.28 -9.53 12.39
N GLU A 20 6.51 -10.84 12.35
CA GLU A 20 5.73 -11.79 11.55
C GLU A 20 4.45 -12.15 12.30
N ALA A 21 3.32 -11.79 11.74
CA ALA A 21 2.05 -11.87 12.43
C ALA A 21 0.90 -12.19 11.48
N GLY A 22 0.23 -13.30 11.70
CA GLY A 22 -0.87 -13.76 10.84
C GLY A 22 -2.07 -12.82 10.78
N ALA A 23 -2.99 -13.10 9.86
CA ALA A 23 -4.26 -12.37 9.76
C ALA A 23 -5.01 -12.41 11.11
N GLY A 24 -5.49 -11.25 11.58
CA GLY A 24 -6.24 -11.17 12.83
C GLY A 24 -5.43 -11.21 14.12
N SER A 25 -4.09 -11.21 14.04
CA SER A 25 -3.19 -11.23 15.21
C SER A 25 -3.04 -9.87 15.91
N GLY A 26 -3.53 -8.78 15.32
CA GLY A 26 -3.38 -7.43 15.85
C GLY A 26 -2.03 -6.77 15.49
N LYS A 27 -1.50 -6.96 14.29
CA LYS A 27 -0.30 -6.26 13.76
C LYS A 27 -0.35 -4.75 14.02
N THR A 28 -1.37 -4.08 13.47
CA THR A 28 -1.56 -2.63 13.60
C THR A 28 -1.71 -2.20 15.06
N TYR A 29 -2.37 -3.01 15.89
CA TYR A 29 -2.44 -2.75 17.33
C TYR A 29 -1.04 -2.75 17.95
N THR A 30 -0.22 -3.75 17.63
CA THR A 30 1.17 -3.83 18.15
C THR A 30 2.02 -2.66 17.67
N LEU A 31 1.90 -2.26 16.40
CA LEU A 31 2.55 -1.06 15.86
C LEU A 31 2.16 0.20 16.66
N ILE A 32 0.87 0.42 16.87
CA ILE A 32 0.38 1.57 17.66
C ILE A 32 0.90 1.54 19.10
N GLN A 33 0.94 0.37 19.74
CA GLN A 33 1.51 0.25 21.09
C GLN A 33 3.01 0.59 21.11
N THR A 34 3.75 0.15 20.08
CA THR A 34 5.18 0.53 19.96
C THR A 34 5.37 2.03 19.78
N LEU A 35 4.55 2.67 18.94
CA LEU A 35 4.57 4.12 18.76
C LEU A 35 4.27 4.86 20.08
N LYS A 36 3.22 4.45 20.79
CA LYS A 36 2.85 5.02 22.09
C LYS A 36 3.95 4.83 23.14
N TYR A 37 4.55 3.66 23.19
CA TYR A 37 5.70 3.38 24.04
C TYR A 37 6.85 4.35 23.80
N LEU A 38 7.23 4.57 22.53
CA LEU A 38 8.30 5.49 22.17
C LEU A 38 7.95 6.96 22.50
N ILE A 39 6.72 7.38 22.23
CA ILE A 39 6.24 8.73 22.56
C ILE A 39 6.39 8.97 24.09
N GLN A 40 5.97 8.00 24.90
CA GLN A 40 6.02 8.12 26.36
C GLN A 40 7.45 8.08 26.91
N ASN A 41 8.29 7.17 26.42
CA ASN A 41 9.61 6.91 27.04
C ASN A 41 10.75 7.68 26.38
N LYS A 42 10.63 8.06 25.11
CA LYS A 42 11.69 8.75 24.35
C LYS A 42 11.25 10.14 23.85
N GLY A 43 9.99 10.52 24.02
CA GLY A 43 9.40 11.71 23.41
C GLY A 43 10.11 13.00 23.77
N GLU A 44 10.46 13.22 25.03
CA GLU A 44 11.20 14.41 25.45
C GLU A 44 12.59 14.49 24.82
N PHE A 45 13.30 13.36 24.77
CA PHE A 45 14.61 13.30 24.14
C PHE A 45 14.52 13.60 22.63
N LEU A 46 13.59 12.96 21.93
CA LEU A 46 13.35 13.18 20.53
C LEU A 46 13.02 14.64 20.21
N LYS A 47 12.17 15.26 21.04
CA LYS A 47 11.81 16.67 20.89
C LYS A 47 13.01 17.60 21.10
N LYS A 48 13.82 17.38 22.14
CA LYS A 48 15.05 18.15 22.40
C LYS A 48 16.08 18.01 21.29
N SER A 49 16.17 16.83 20.67
CA SER A 49 17.11 16.53 19.60
C SER A 49 16.58 16.87 18.20
N ASN A 50 15.38 17.43 18.09
CA ASN A 50 14.68 17.67 16.82
C ASN A 50 14.58 16.42 15.93
N GLN A 51 14.34 15.27 16.56
CA GLN A 51 14.20 13.96 15.93
C GLN A 51 12.74 13.55 15.87
N LYS A 52 12.40 12.68 14.94
CA LYS A 52 11.05 12.12 14.78
C LYS A 52 11.07 10.62 14.62
N ILE A 53 9.98 9.99 14.99
CA ILE A 53 9.67 8.61 14.65
C ILE A 53 9.02 8.62 13.26
N VAL A 54 9.37 7.68 12.37
CA VAL A 54 8.72 7.50 11.09
C VAL A 54 7.86 6.24 11.12
N CYS A 55 6.65 6.34 10.61
CA CYS A 55 5.78 5.20 10.36
C CYS A 55 5.35 5.21 8.88
N ILE A 56 5.85 4.24 8.13
CA ILE A 56 5.56 4.07 6.71
C ILE A 56 4.43 3.06 6.56
N THR A 57 3.43 3.41 5.76
CA THR A 57 2.31 2.53 5.43
C THR A 57 2.03 2.55 3.93
N TYR A 58 1.24 1.58 3.47
CA TYR A 58 0.99 1.41 2.04
C TYR A 58 -0.08 2.36 1.49
N THR A 59 -1.10 2.73 2.30
CA THR A 59 -2.26 3.50 1.83
C THR A 59 -2.53 4.75 2.66
N ASN A 60 -3.15 5.76 2.04
CA ASN A 60 -3.63 6.95 2.75
C ASN A 60 -4.69 6.62 3.82
N ILE A 61 -5.48 5.56 3.63
CA ILE A 61 -6.47 5.11 4.62
C ILE A 61 -5.76 4.62 5.88
N ALA A 62 -4.74 3.76 5.75
CA ALA A 62 -3.95 3.28 6.87
C ALA A 62 -3.18 4.42 7.55
N LYS A 63 -2.63 5.38 6.78
CA LYS A 63 -2.00 6.60 7.30
C LYS A 63 -2.95 7.39 8.21
N ASN A 64 -4.18 7.63 7.75
CA ASN A 64 -5.18 8.35 8.53
C ASN A 64 -5.60 7.56 9.78
N GLU A 65 -5.75 6.25 9.69
CA GLU A 65 -6.07 5.38 10.82
C GLU A 65 -4.98 5.43 11.89
N ILE A 66 -3.71 5.31 11.49
CA ILE A 66 -2.57 5.38 12.41
C ILE A 66 -2.52 6.76 13.09
N ASN A 67 -2.61 7.85 12.31
CA ASN A 67 -2.62 9.21 12.84
C ASN A 67 -3.72 9.42 13.88
N ASN A 68 -4.94 8.98 13.60
CA ASN A 68 -6.06 9.09 14.54
C ASN A 68 -5.79 8.32 15.85
N ARG A 69 -5.21 7.11 15.75
CA ARG A 69 -4.93 6.26 16.93
C ARG A 69 -3.79 6.77 17.81
N ILE A 70 -2.87 7.56 17.25
CA ILE A 70 -1.80 8.26 17.99
C ILE A 70 -2.13 9.74 18.26
N GLU A 71 -3.39 10.15 18.06
CA GLU A 71 -3.90 11.50 18.33
C GLU A 71 -3.12 12.59 17.56
N ASN A 72 -2.69 12.29 16.32
CA ASN A 72 -1.88 13.18 15.47
C ASN A 72 -0.62 13.70 16.14
N ASN A 73 0.06 12.86 16.91
CA ASN A 73 1.24 13.28 17.68
C ASN A 73 2.37 13.80 16.77
N GLU A 74 2.88 14.99 17.05
CA GLU A 74 3.89 15.70 16.23
C GLU A 74 5.23 14.97 16.12
N LEU A 75 5.55 14.10 17.08
CA LEU A 75 6.81 13.32 17.08
C LEU A 75 6.78 12.19 16.06
N VAL A 76 5.61 11.84 15.54
CA VAL A 76 5.46 10.74 14.58
C VAL A 76 5.13 11.30 13.20
N LEU A 77 5.99 11.02 12.24
CA LEU A 77 5.74 11.26 10.82
C LEU A 77 5.11 10.00 10.22
N VAL A 78 3.81 10.01 10.01
CA VAL A 78 3.12 8.94 9.27
C VAL A 78 3.04 9.31 7.80
N SER A 79 3.55 8.44 6.92
CA SER A 79 3.64 8.72 5.48
C SER A 79 3.46 7.45 4.66
N THR A 80 3.19 7.62 3.37
CA THR A 80 3.34 6.52 2.41
C THR A 80 4.82 6.30 2.06
N ILE A 81 5.13 5.16 1.43
CA ILE A 81 6.49 4.84 0.98
C ILE A 81 7.04 5.95 0.07
N HIS A 82 6.27 6.35 -0.94
CA HIS A 82 6.69 7.37 -1.91
C HIS A 82 6.88 8.74 -1.26
N GLU A 83 5.96 9.14 -0.37
CA GLU A 83 6.09 10.40 0.38
C GLU A 83 7.36 10.40 1.25
N PHE A 84 7.66 9.30 1.94
CA PHE A 84 8.86 9.20 2.76
C PHE A 84 10.13 9.28 1.92
N LEU A 85 10.26 8.43 0.91
CA LEU A 85 11.42 8.42 0.02
C LEU A 85 11.62 9.79 -0.64
N TRP A 86 10.57 10.36 -1.22
CA TRP A 86 10.63 11.68 -1.81
C TRP A 86 11.04 12.76 -0.81
N SER A 87 10.45 12.77 0.38
CA SER A 87 10.78 13.76 1.42
C SER A 87 12.23 13.69 1.87
N SER A 88 12.84 12.50 1.79
CA SER A 88 14.23 12.29 2.18
C SER A 88 15.23 12.80 1.14
N ILE A 89 14.84 12.84 -0.16
CA ILE A 89 15.77 13.16 -1.27
C ILE A 89 15.49 14.51 -1.92
N LYS A 90 14.25 15.03 -1.89
CA LYS A 90 13.81 16.20 -2.68
C LYS A 90 14.65 17.47 -2.53
N GLN A 91 15.34 17.64 -1.42
CA GLN A 91 16.16 18.83 -1.15
C GLN A 91 17.52 18.79 -1.88
N TYR A 92 17.97 17.61 -2.34
CA TYR A 92 19.27 17.41 -2.95
C TYR A 92 19.20 17.49 -4.49
N GLN A 93 18.79 18.66 -4.99
CA GLN A 93 18.45 18.87 -6.40
C GLN A 93 19.61 18.58 -7.37
N LYS A 94 20.85 18.87 -6.99
CA LYS A 94 22.03 18.55 -7.83
C LYS A 94 22.17 17.04 -8.03
N GLN A 95 22.07 16.28 -6.95
CA GLN A 95 22.16 14.83 -6.99
C GLN A 95 20.95 14.22 -7.72
N LEU A 96 19.75 14.76 -7.48
CA LEU A 96 18.54 14.34 -8.20
C LEU A 96 18.68 14.46 -9.71
N LYS A 97 19.24 15.56 -10.21
CA LYS A 97 19.49 15.75 -11.65
C LYS A 97 20.46 14.69 -12.20
N ILE A 98 21.53 14.39 -11.47
CA ILE A 98 22.50 13.35 -11.86
C ILE A 98 21.83 11.99 -11.93
N GLU A 99 21.08 11.62 -10.88
CA GLU A 99 20.43 10.30 -10.83
C GLU A 99 19.26 10.19 -11.81
N LEU A 100 18.56 11.30 -12.13
CA LEU A 100 17.56 11.33 -13.20
C LEU A 100 18.16 11.03 -14.57
N CYS A 101 19.30 11.64 -14.89
CA CYS A 101 20.02 11.34 -16.14
C CYS A 101 20.45 9.86 -16.19
N ARG A 102 20.96 9.33 -15.07
CA ARG A 102 21.34 7.92 -14.98
C ARG A 102 20.13 6.99 -15.14
N LEU A 103 18.97 7.33 -14.54
CA LEU A 103 17.74 6.56 -14.73
C LEU A 103 17.28 6.55 -16.18
N ASN A 104 17.37 7.69 -16.87
CA ASN A 104 17.08 7.79 -18.30
C ASN A 104 17.92 6.79 -19.14
N GLU A 105 19.22 6.69 -18.88
CA GLU A 105 20.11 5.73 -19.57
C GLU A 105 19.80 4.27 -19.21
N ILE A 106 19.51 3.99 -17.93
CA ILE A 106 19.13 2.65 -17.48
C ILE A 106 17.82 2.19 -18.16
N ASN A 107 16.82 3.06 -18.24
CA ASN A 107 15.56 2.76 -18.89
C ASN A 107 15.74 2.50 -20.39
N PHE A 108 16.56 3.29 -21.07
CA PHE A 108 16.92 3.05 -22.46
C PHE A 108 17.56 1.67 -22.69
N ALA A 109 18.53 1.31 -21.86
CA ALA A 109 19.17 0.00 -21.95
C ALA A 109 18.19 -1.16 -21.71
N LYS A 110 17.31 -1.03 -20.70
CA LYS A 110 16.25 -2.03 -20.40
C LYS A 110 15.29 -2.22 -21.57
N ASP A 111 14.85 -1.13 -22.21
CA ASP A 111 13.88 -1.19 -23.30
C ASP A 111 14.50 -1.74 -24.59
N LYS A 112 15.75 -1.41 -24.86
CA LYS A 112 16.53 -1.97 -25.98
C LYS A 112 16.64 -3.49 -25.88
N THR A 113 16.90 -4.03 -24.70
CA THR A 113 16.98 -5.49 -24.49
C THR A 113 15.63 -6.19 -24.66
N LYS A 114 14.50 -5.50 -24.43
CA LYS A 114 13.15 -6.02 -24.63
C LYS A 114 12.63 -5.83 -26.05
N GLY A 115 13.44 -5.30 -26.98
CA GLY A 115 13.03 -5.03 -28.36
C GLY A 115 11.96 -3.96 -28.51
N LYS A 116 11.77 -3.12 -27.50
CA LYS A 116 10.83 -1.99 -27.55
C LYS A 116 11.60 -0.75 -28.01
N ALA A 117 11.05 -0.06 -29.03
CA ALA A 117 11.49 1.29 -29.34
C ALA A 117 11.09 2.19 -28.16
N ASP A 118 12.09 2.74 -27.47
CA ASP A 118 11.79 3.57 -26.30
C ASP A 118 11.34 4.97 -26.73
N SER A 119 10.05 5.22 -26.57
CA SER A 119 9.45 6.52 -26.78
C SER A 119 9.70 7.51 -25.63
N ARG A 120 10.30 7.05 -24.51
CA ARG A 120 10.52 7.84 -23.29
C ARG A 120 11.97 8.24 -23.06
N TYR A 121 12.91 7.63 -23.79
CA TYR A 121 14.32 8.02 -23.72
C TYR A 121 14.52 9.42 -24.28
N ILE A 122 15.21 10.24 -23.52
CA ILE A 122 15.54 11.61 -23.92
C ILE A 122 17.02 11.65 -24.27
N GLU A 123 17.31 11.79 -25.55
CA GLU A 123 18.67 11.90 -26.05
C GLU A 123 19.34 13.15 -25.48
N LYS A 124 20.58 12.99 -24.98
CA LYS A 124 21.40 14.09 -24.43
C LYS A 124 20.74 14.84 -23.28
N LEU A 125 19.96 14.15 -22.44
CA LEU A 125 19.34 14.75 -21.26
C LEU A 125 20.36 15.45 -20.36
N THR A 126 21.59 14.87 -20.23
CA THR A 126 22.69 15.45 -19.47
C THR A 126 23.10 16.85 -19.90
N GLU A 127 23.01 17.19 -21.21
CA GLU A 127 23.34 18.52 -21.73
C GLU A 127 22.24 19.55 -21.41
N ARG A 128 21.00 19.09 -21.15
CA ARG A 128 19.83 19.92 -20.97
C ARG A 128 19.32 19.99 -19.52
N ILE A 129 19.71 19.03 -18.70
CA ILE A 129 19.18 18.91 -17.34
C ILE A 129 19.48 20.13 -16.45
N ASP A 130 20.57 20.84 -16.72
CA ASP A 130 20.92 22.04 -15.96
C ASP A 130 19.93 23.19 -16.17
N SER A 131 19.26 23.24 -17.31
CA SER A 131 18.20 24.23 -17.59
C SER A 131 16.92 23.96 -16.80
N VAL A 132 16.73 22.74 -16.29
CA VAL A 132 15.59 22.38 -15.42
C VAL A 132 15.78 23.04 -14.07
N SER A 133 14.86 23.90 -13.67
CA SER A 133 14.97 24.63 -12.40
C SER A 133 14.95 23.68 -11.20
N LYS A 134 14.07 22.66 -11.23
CA LYS A 134 13.82 21.75 -10.11
C LYS A 134 13.27 20.43 -10.60
N ILE A 135 13.70 19.34 -9.99
CA ILE A 135 13.04 18.03 -10.12
C ILE A 135 11.84 17.99 -9.19
N GLU A 136 10.70 17.61 -9.72
CA GLU A 136 9.42 17.55 -8.99
C GLU A 136 8.78 16.16 -9.14
N TYR A 137 8.23 15.68 -8.04
CA TYR A 137 7.41 14.48 -8.02
C TYR A 137 5.95 14.84 -8.22
N ASN A 138 5.35 14.24 -9.24
CA ASN A 138 3.93 14.40 -9.53
C ASN A 138 3.29 13.03 -9.77
N ASP A 139 2.37 12.66 -8.88
CA ASP A 139 1.65 11.39 -8.93
C ASP A 139 0.46 11.39 -9.91
N THR A 140 0.14 12.53 -10.51
CA THR A 140 -1.06 12.73 -11.33
C THR A 140 -0.79 12.90 -12.82
N SER A 141 0.46 13.22 -13.21
CA SER A 141 0.87 13.42 -14.60
C SER A 141 1.78 12.28 -15.06
N PHE A 142 1.94 12.15 -16.37
CA PHE A 142 3.01 11.30 -16.91
C PHE A 142 4.37 11.91 -16.55
N ASN A 143 5.40 11.05 -16.43
CA ASN A 143 6.75 11.55 -16.27
C ASN A 143 7.19 12.36 -17.49
N ASP A 144 7.92 13.43 -17.22
CA ASP A 144 8.51 14.30 -18.23
C ASP A 144 9.90 14.74 -17.74
N PHE A 145 10.90 13.92 -18.04
CA PHE A 145 12.26 14.15 -17.57
C PHE A 145 12.87 15.44 -18.15
N GLU A 146 12.42 15.89 -19.34
CA GLU A 146 12.86 17.18 -19.90
C GLU A 146 12.42 18.36 -19.04
N LYS A 147 11.28 18.25 -18.39
CA LYS A 147 10.77 19.25 -17.43
C LYS A 147 11.12 18.95 -15.98
N GLY A 148 11.81 17.84 -15.73
CA GLY A 148 12.13 17.40 -14.39
C GLY A 148 10.97 16.79 -13.60
N VAL A 149 9.94 16.30 -14.28
CA VAL A 149 8.77 15.66 -13.63
C VAL A 149 8.96 14.16 -13.57
N ILE A 150 8.89 13.60 -12.36
CA ILE A 150 9.01 12.16 -12.07
C ILE A 150 7.74 11.60 -11.44
N GLN A 151 7.51 10.29 -11.62
CA GLN A 151 6.37 9.54 -11.10
C GLN A 151 6.74 8.58 -9.94
N HIS A 152 5.78 7.78 -9.49
CA HIS A 152 5.92 6.82 -8.40
C HIS A 152 7.11 5.88 -8.57
N ASP A 153 7.19 5.17 -9.68
CA ASP A 153 8.26 4.21 -9.94
C ASP A 153 9.63 4.89 -10.02
N ASP A 154 9.67 6.09 -10.63
CA ASP A 154 10.91 6.87 -10.74
C ASP A 154 11.43 7.32 -9.37
N VAL A 155 10.53 7.67 -8.43
CA VAL A 155 10.91 8.04 -7.05
C VAL A 155 11.62 6.90 -6.35
N ILE A 156 11.13 5.66 -6.48
CA ILE A 156 11.74 4.49 -5.84
C ILE A 156 13.12 4.21 -6.43
N GLU A 157 13.24 4.22 -7.76
CA GLU A 157 14.52 3.95 -8.46
C GLU A 157 15.56 5.05 -8.18
N ILE A 158 15.16 6.33 -8.22
CA ILE A 158 16.06 7.45 -7.89
C ILE A 158 16.45 7.41 -6.41
N ALA A 159 15.52 7.15 -5.50
CA ALA A 159 15.83 7.01 -4.08
C ALA A 159 16.85 5.89 -3.84
N LYS A 160 16.67 4.72 -4.48
CA LYS A 160 17.63 3.61 -4.42
C LYS A 160 19.02 4.06 -4.82
N MET A 161 19.17 4.70 -5.97
CA MET A 161 20.47 5.21 -6.44
C MET A 161 21.05 6.24 -5.48
N MET A 162 20.22 7.14 -4.93
CA MET A 162 20.67 8.15 -3.98
C MET A 162 21.12 7.58 -2.64
N TYR A 163 20.40 6.59 -2.09
CA TYR A 163 20.76 5.93 -0.84
C TYR A 163 22.05 5.10 -0.99
N GLU A 164 22.25 4.50 -2.15
CA GLU A 164 23.43 3.72 -2.47
C GLU A 164 24.69 4.60 -2.70
N ASN A 165 24.55 5.66 -3.49
CA ASN A 165 25.67 6.47 -3.94
C ASN A 165 26.06 7.60 -2.97
N TYR A 166 25.15 8.07 -2.12
CA TYR A 166 25.39 9.21 -1.24
C TYR A 166 25.27 8.83 0.23
N THR A 167 26.35 8.29 0.77
CA THR A 167 26.39 7.78 2.15
C THR A 167 26.01 8.81 3.22
N LEU A 168 26.36 10.09 3.01
CA LEU A 168 25.97 11.19 3.91
C LEU A 168 24.45 11.34 3.99
N LEU A 169 23.71 11.03 2.93
CA LEU A 169 22.26 11.05 2.94
C LEU A 169 21.70 10.08 3.99
N THR A 170 22.20 8.85 4.02
CA THR A 170 21.77 7.84 4.99
C THR A 170 22.16 8.22 6.41
N ASP A 171 23.30 8.88 6.63
CA ASP A 171 23.72 9.37 7.94
C ASP A 171 22.78 10.50 8.45
N ILE A 172 22.36 11.40 7.57
CA ILE A 172 21.39 12.48 7.90
C ILE A 172 20.01 11.89 8.22
N ILE A 173 19.56 10.90 7.45
CA ILE A 173 18.28 10.23 7.69
C ILE A 173 18.30 9.52 9.04
N ALA A 174 19.36 8.77 9.36
CA ALA A 174 19.51 8.09 10.64
C ALA A 174 19.54 9.08 11.82
N ALA A 175 20.21 10.21 11.65
CA ALA A 175 20.27 11.25 12.68
C ALA A 175 18.90 11.92 12.92
N LYS A 176 18.09 12.08 11.89
CA LYS A 176 16.77 12.71 11.96
C LYS A 176 15.67 11.76 12.41
N TYR A 177 15.78 10.49 12.04
CA TYR A 177 14.77 9.46 12.25
C TYR A 177 15.36 8.20 12.91
N PRO A 178 15.59 8.24 14.24
CA PRO A 178 16.20 7.11 14.96
C PRO A 178 15.28 5.89 15.05
N TYR A 179 13.98 6.05 14.80
CA TYR A 179 13.01 4.96 14.80
C TYR A 179 12.17 5.02 13.53
N LEU A 180 12.19 3.92 12.76
CA LEU A 180 11.51 3.81 11.50
C LEU A 180 10.71 2.50 11.44
N PHE A 181 9.41 2.59 11.24
CA PHE A 181 8.53 1.44 11.18
C PHE A 181 7.84 1.34 9.83
N VAL A 182 7.74 0.12 9.31
CA VAL A 182 7.09 -0.19 8.03
C VAL A 182 5.94 -1.14 8.28
N ASP A 183 4.71 -0.69 8.02
CA ASP A 183 3.51 -1.53 8.07
C ASP A 183 3.30 -2.24 6.72
N GLU A 184 2.75 -3.46 6.76
CA GLU A 184 2.51 -4.34 5.61
C GLU A 184 3.76 -4.49 4.72
N TYR A 185 4.91 -4.77 5.37
CA TYR A 185 6.21 -4.81 4.69
C TYR A 185 6.27 -5.78 3.50
N GLN A 186 5.48 -6.85 3.49
CA GLN A 186 5.48 -7.86 2.44
C GLN A 186 5.07 -7.30 1.06
N ASP A 187 4.33 -6.18 1.05
CA ASP A 187 3.92 -5.49 -0.17
C ASP A 187 4.87 -4.34 -0.57
N THR A 188 5.93 -4.12 0.23
CA THR A 188 6.94 -3.10 -0.03
C THR A 188 7.90 -3.56 -1.14
N ALA A 189 8.21 -2.68 -2.09
CA ALA A 189 9.14 -2.97 -3.18
C ALA A 189 10.54 -3.34 -2.68
N GLU A 190 11.21 -4.28 -3.35
CA GLU A 190 12.56 -4.73 -2.98
C GLU A 190 13.56 -3.59 -2.93
N GLU A 191 13.45 -2.60 -3.83
CA GLU A 191 14.29 -1.41 -3.88
C GLU A 191 14.16 -0.57 -2.60
N THR A 192 12.95 -0.46 -2.05
CA THR A 192 12.72 0.25 -0.78
C THR A 192 13.35 -0.50 0.39
N ILE A 193 13.21 -1.82 0.42
CA ILE A 193 13.86 -2.66 1.45
C ILE A 193 15.38 -2.53 1.36
N PHE A 194 15.94 -2.52 0.14
CA PHE A 194 17.36 -2.28 -0.08
C PHE A 194 17.80 -0.92 0.49
N CYS A 195 17.06 0.16 0.22
CA CYS A 195 17.34 1.48 0.81
C CYS A 195 17.40 1.42 2.34
N LEU A 196 16.42 0.74 2.95
CA LEU A 196 16.28 0.72 4.40
C LEU A 196 17.27 -0.23 5.09
N LEU A 197 17.50 -1.43 4.57
CA LEU A 197 18.33 -2.45 5.21
C LEU A 197 19.78 -2.42 4.73
N ASP A 198 20.00 -2.41 3.42
CA ASP A 198 21.36 -2.51 2.86
C ASP A 198 22.09 -1.16 2.84
N CYS A 199 21.37 -0.04 2.68
CA CYS A 199 21.98 1.28 2.68
C CYS A 199 21.92 1.98 4.05
N LEU A 200 20.71 2.12 4.64
CA LEU A 200 20.52 2.88 5.86
C LEU A 200 20.93 2.10 7.12
N LEU A 201 20.33 0.93 7.38
CA LEU A 201 20.57 0.15 8.60
C LEU A 201 22.01 -0.37 8.67
N LYS A 202 22.49 -0.99 7.60
CA LYS A 202 23.83 -1.58 7.56
C LYS A 202 24.92 -0.59 7.94
N ARG A 203 24.76 0.67 7.56
CA ARG A 203 25.69 1.74 7.88
C ARG A 203 25.46 2.37 9.24
N ASN A 204 24.22 2.42 9.69
CA ASN A 204 23.80 3.20 10.87
C ASN A 204 23.13 2.33 11.96
N SER A 205 23.51 1.07 12.11
CA SER A 205 22.88 0.11 13.03
C SER A 205 22.88 0.55 14.49
N LYS A 206 23.81 1.41 14.90
CA LYS A 206 23.88 1.99 16.27
C LYS A 206 23.03 3.27 16.44
N LYS A 207 22.47 3.83 15.36
CA LYS A 207 21.75 5.11 15.36
C LYS A 207 20.29 4.97 15.00
N VAL A 208 19.93 3.91 14.27
CA VAL A 208 18.57 3.71 13.79
C VAL A 208 18.07 2.31 14.13
N VAL A 209 16.82 2.24 14.57
CA VAL A 209 16.06 0.99 14.72
C VAL A 209 14.99 0.96 13.66
N ILE A 210 14.96 -0.10 12.87
CA ILE A 210 13.93 -0.32 11.85
C ILE A 210 13.08 -1.52 12.27
N GLY A 211 11.76 -1.32 12.37
CA GLY A 211 10.79 -2.36 12.68
C GLY A 211 9.84 -2.59 11.52
N PHE A 212 9.73 -3.84 11.08
CA PHE A 212 8.82 -4.26 10.02
C PHE A 212 7.63 -4.99 10.63
N TYR A 213 6.42 -4.64 10.20
CA TYR A 213 5.17 -5.25 10.64
C TYR A 213 4.46 -5.83 9.43
N GLY A 214 4.20 -7.13 9.41
CA GLY A 214 3.57 -7.72 8.24
C GLY A 214 3.29 -9.21 8.37
N ASP A 215 2.98 -9.80 7.23
CA ASP A 215 2.68 -11.21 7.06
C ASP A 215 3.16 -11.66 5.67
N SER A 216 4.25 -12.38 5.61
CA SER A 216 4.84 -12.86 4.36
C SER A 216 3.86 -13.66 3.48
N HIS A 217 2.82 -14.29 4.08
CA HIS A 217 1.79 -15.02 3.35
C HIS A 217 0.65 -14.14 2.81
N GLN A 218 0.60 -12.86 3.17
CA GLN A 218 -0.40 -11.91 2.68
C GLN A 218 0.11 -11.02 1.56
N LYS A 219 1.25 -11.31 0.96
CA LYS A 219 1.76 -10.62 -0.23
C LYS A 219 0.73 -10.68 -1.36
N ILE A 220 0.30 -9.52 -1.85
CA ILE A 220 -0.67 -9.39 -2.94
C ILE A 220 -0.07 -8.77 -4.21
N TYR A 221 1.09 -8.15 -4.13
CA TYR A 221 1.78 -7.53 -5.26
C TYR A 221 3.03 -8.31 -5.65
N ASP A 222 3.20 -8.59 -6.93
CA ASP A 222 4.35 -9.36 -7.46
C ASP A 222 5.69 -8.69 -7.16
N TYR A 223 5.73 -7.35 -7.14
CA TYR A 223 6.93 -6.55 -6.86
C TYR A 223 7.27 -6.44 -5.35
N GLY A 224 6.36 -6.81 -4.45
CA GLY A 224 6.63 -6.77 -3.01
C GLY A 224 7.72 -7.76 -2.61
N ILE A 225 8.48 -7.45 -1.55
CA ILE A 225 9.57 -8.31 -1.06
C ILE A 225 9.06 -9.68 -0.59
N GLY A 226 7.84 -9.75 -0.04
CA GLY A 226 7.22 -10.96 0.49
C GLY A 226 7.85 -11.42 1.79
N ASP A 227 9.10 -11.86 1.77
CA ASP A 227 9.81 -12.42 2.93
C ASP A 227 11.15 -11.69 3.18
N LEU A 228 11.45 -11.41 4.43
CA LEU A 228 12.70 -10.80 4.89
C LEU A 228 13.71 -11.82 5.46
N GLY A 229 13.50 -13.10 5.24
CA GLY A 229 14.31 -14.18 5.85
C GLY A 229 15.81 -14.06 5.64
N LYS A 230 16.26 -13.52 4.50
CA LYS A 230 17.69 -13.28 4.24
C LYS A 230 18.33 -12.24 5.16
N TYR A 231 17.53 -11.39 5.80
CA TYR A 231 17.98 -10.34 6.71
C TYR A 231 17.89 -10.72 8.19
N TYR A 232 17.36 -11.89 8.53
CA TYR A 232 17.26 -12.33 9.91
C TYR A 232 18.63 -12.62 10.52
N THR A 233 18.82 -12.26 11.81
CA THR A 233 20.06 -12.54 12.55
C THR A 233 20.40 -14.02 12.57
N SER A 234 19.39 -14.91 12.64
CA SER A 234 19.56 -16.36 12.51
C SER A 234 20.19 -16.81 11.19
N ASN A 235 20.12 -15.99 10.15
CA ASN A 235 20.67 -16.23 8.81
C ASN A 235 21.87 -15.31 8.47
N GLY A 236 22.48 -14.70 9.51
CA GLY A 236 23.61 -13.78 9.35
C GLY A 236 23.21 -12.35 8.97
N GLY A 237 21.93 -12.01 9.04
CA GLY A 237 21.41 -10.66 8.79
C GLY A 237 21.45 -9.74 10.02
N GLN A 238 20.65 -8.69 10.01
CA GLN A 238 20.68 -7.59 10.98
C GLN A 238 19.37 -7.34 11.71
N ILE A 239 18.32 -8.15 11.46
CA ILE A 239 17.00 -7.96 12.07
C ILE A 239 16.57 -9.19 12.85
N GLU A 240 15.97 -8.95 14.01
CA GLU A 240 15.44 -10.00 14.88
C GLU A 240 14.03 -10.40 14.44
N LEU A 241 13.71 -11.69 14.55
CA LEU A 241 12.39 -12.21 14.23
C LEU A 241 11.51 -12.26 15.50
N VAL A 242 10.40 -11.56 15.47
CA VAL A 242 9.31 -11.67 16.46
C VAL A 242 8.13 -12.38 15.82
N LYS A 243 7.64 -13.45 16.40
CA LYS A 243 6.44 -14.16 15.93
C LYS A 243 5.25 -13.83 16.80
N LYS A 244 4.13 -13.48 16.17
CA LYS A 244 2.86 -13.25 16.85
C LYS A 244 1.83 -14.28 16.38
N GLU A 245 1.57 -15.25 17.25
CA GLU A 245 0.76 -16.44 16.93
C GLU A 245 -0.72 -16.27 17.30
N GLU A 246 -1.08 -15.31 18.13
CA GLU A 246 -2.45 -15.11 18.60
C GLU A 246 -3.35 -14.64 17.45
N ASN A 247 -4.58 -15.14 17.41
CA ASN A 247 -5.62 -14.67 16.49
C ASN A 247 -6.86 -14.22 17.29
N TYR A 248 -7.09 -12.92 17.31
CA TYR A 248 -8.20 -12.27 18.03
C TYR A 248 -9.45 -12.07 17.17
N ARG A 249 -9.35 -12.32 15.86
CA ARG A 249 -10.41 -12.02 14.89
C ARG A 249 -11.27 -13.22 14.59
N SER A 250 -10.66 -14.36 14.32
CA SER A 250 -11.30 -15.49 13.66
C SER A 250 -11.74 -16.56 14.63
N SER A 251 -12.78 -17.33 14.24
CA SER A 251 -13.25 -18.53 14.95
C SER A 251 -12.28 -19.71 14.83
N LEU A 252 -12.48 -20.73 15.66
CA LEU A 252 -11.66 -21.94 15.71
C LEU A 252 -11.52 -22.61 14.33
N SER A 253 -12.64 -22.82 13.63
CA SER A 253 -12.64 -23.46 12.31
C SER A 253 -11.87 -22.67 11.26
N ILE A 254 -11.92 -21.31 11.30
CA ILE A 254 -11.17 -20.44 10.38
C ILE A 254 -9.68 -20.51 10.72
N VAL A 255 -9.28 -20.43 11.99
CA VAL A 255 -7.88 -20.52 12.40
C VAL A 255 -7.30 -21.88 12.02
N SER A 256 -8.04 -22.97 12.24
CA SER A 256 -7.63 -24.31 11.82
C SER A 256 -7.39 -24.38 10.30
N LEU A 257 -8.30 -23.81 9.49
CA LEU A 257 -8.10 -23.73 8.03
C LEU A 257 -6.85 -22.93 7.68
N LEU A 258 -6.65 -21.74 8.25
CA LEU A 258 -5.49 -20.89 7.97
C LEU A 258 -4.18 -21.60 8.29
N ASN A 259 -4.13 -22.37 9.38
CA ASN A 259 -2.95 -23.12 9.80
C ASN A 259 -2.57 -24.24 8.81
N ASN A 260 -3.52 -24.77 8.02
CA ASN A 260 -3.21 -25.73 6.95
C ASN A 260 -2.41 -25.12 5.78
N PHE A 261 -2.55 -23.81 5.55
CA PHE A 261 -1.82 -23.09 4.50
C PHE A 261 -0.47 -22.53 4.97
N ARG A 262 -0.20 -22.55 6.29
CA ARG A 262 0.96 -21.87 6.88
C ARG A 262 1.87 -22.89 7.57
N LYS A 263 3.17 -22.77 7.30
CA LYS A 263 4.21 -23.60 7.95
C LYS A 263 5.07 -22.82 8.94
N ASN A 264 5.21 -21.52 8.73
CA ASN A 264 6.13 -20.65 9.49
C ASN A 264 5.52 -20.07 10.78
N ILE A 265 4.19 -19.89 10.82
CA ILE A 265 3.44 -19.42 11.99
C ILE A 265 2.19 -20.29 12.13
N GLN A 266 2.02 -20.88 13.30
CA GLN A 266 0.79 -21.57 13.68
C GLN A 266 -0.02 -20.66 14.58
N GLN A 267 -1.16 -20.19 14.07
CA GLN A 267 -2.02 -19.27 14.81
C GLN A 267 -2.77 -19.97 15.94
N LYS A 268 -2.89 -19.28 17.08
CA LYS A 268 -3.61 -19.74 18.27
C LYS A 268 -4.88 -18.88 18.43
N PRO A 269 -6.07 -19.45 18.33
CA PRO A 269 -7.31 -18.69 18.48
C PRO A 269 -7.45 -18.15 19.90
N GLN A 270 -7.88 -16.90 20.02
CA GLN A 270 -8.15 -16.26 21.30
C GLN A 270 -9.66 -16.17 21.59
N LYS A 271 -10.50 -16.71 20.70
CA LYS A 271 -11.95 -16.80 20.86
C LYS A 271 -12.37 -18.27 20.81
N GLU A 272 -13.21 -18.67 21.74
CA GLU A 272 -13.80 -20.02 21.80
C GLU A 272 -15.07 -20.16 20.94
N ILE A 273 -15.12 -19.47 19.81
CA ILE A 273 -16.24 -19.52 18.87
C ILE A 273 -15.94 -20.57 17.81
N GLN A 274 -16.77 -21.59 17.66
CA GLN A 274 -16.55 -22.69 16.72
C GLN A 274 -16.50 -22.20 15.27
N GLY A 275 -17.47 -21.46 14.81
CA GLY A 275 -17.61 -21.00 13.43
C GLY A 275 -17.80 -22.13 12.41
N SER A 276 -17.81 -21.78 11.14
CA SER A 276 -17.85 -22.77 10.04
C SER A 276 -17.14 -22.25 8.79
N VAL A 277 -16.56 -23.20 8.03
CA VAL A 277 -15.98 -22.92 6.71
C VAL A 277 -16.64 -23.88 5.72
N LYS A 278 -17.08 -23.33 4.59
CA LYS A 278 -17.71 -24.11 3.50
C LYS A 278 -17.06 -23.73 2.18
N PHE A 279 -16.69 -24.73 1.41
CA PHE A 279 -16.19 -24.57 0.03
C PHE A 279 -17.29 -24.97 -0.95
N ILE A 280 -17.65 -24.08 -1.87
CA ILE A 280 -18.64 -24.30 -2.89
C ILE A 280 -17.99 -24.02 -4.24
N TYR A 281 -18.09 -24.97 -5.15
CA TYR A 281 -17.49 -24.84 -6.49
C TYR A 281 -18.49 -25.21 -7.59
N TRP A 282 -18.25 -24.70 -8.78
CA TRP A 282 -19.00 -25.05 -9.98
C TRP A 282 -18.31 -26.21 -10.67
N ALA A 283 -18.87 -27.43 -10.53
CA ALA A 283 -18.26 -28.65 -11.05
C ALA A 283 -18.26 -28.71 -12.59
N ASN A 284 -19.27 -28.14 -13.24
CA ASN A 284 -19.47 -28.23 -14.69
C ASN A 284 -18.97 -26.96 -15.43
N HIS A 285 -17.94 -26.31 -14.95
CA HIS A 285 -17.35 -25.18 -15.66
C HIS A 285 -16.72 -25.69 -16.96
N PRO A 286 -17.12 -25.16 -18.14
CA PRO A 286 -16.55 -25.58 -19.41
C PRO A 286 -15.08 -25.19 -19.51
N GLU A 287 -14.27 -26.01 -20.16
CA GLU A 287 -12.85 -25.71 -20.38
C GLU A 287 -12.66 -24.49 -21.28
N GLU A 288 -11.69 -23.65 -20.91
CA GLU A 288 -11.37 -22.46 -21.69
C GLU A 288 -10.60 -22.83 -22.93
N PRO A 289 -11.09 -22.47 -24.15
CA PRO A 289 -10.42 -22.80 -25.40
C PRO A 289 -9.09 -22.06 -25.53
N LYS A 290 -8.12 -22.64 -26.23
CA LYS A 290 -6.81 -22.01 -26.48
C LYS A 290 -6.92 -20.71 -27.29
N LYS A 291 -7.90 -20.63 -28.20
CA LYS A 291 -8.21 -19.46 -29.05
C LYS A 291 -9.53 -18.83 -28.63
N ASP A 292 -9.72 -17.53 -28.93
CA ASP A 292 -10.96 -16.79 -28.70
C ASP A 292 -11.40 -16.71 -27.21
N LYS A 293 -10.44 -16.68 -26.27
CA LYS A 293 -10.70 -16.66 -24.84
C LYS A 293 -11.63 -15.53 -24.41
N LEU A 294 -11.53 -14.34 -25.02
CA LEU A 294 -12.39 -13.19 -24.68
C LEU A 294 -13.85 -13.45 -25.04
N LYS A 295 -14.11 -14.00 -26.24
CA LYS A 295 -15.46 -14.35 -26.67
C LYS A 295 -16.08 -15.45 -25.81
N PHE A 296 -15.27 -16.45 -25.46
CA PHE A 296 -15.68 -17.51 -24.55
C PHE A 296 -16.04 -16.98 -23.16
N ARG A 297 -15.18 -16.13 -22.59
CA ARG A 297 -15.43 -15.52 -21.28
C ARG A 297 -16.66 -14.61 -21.28
N ALA A 298 -16.90 -13.87 -22.37
CA ALA A 298 -18.08 -13.05 -22.55
C ALA A 298 -19.36 -13.92 -22.61
N GLY A 299 -19.33 -15.03 -23.37
CA GLY A 299 -20.47 -15.98 -23.47
C GLY A 299 -20.82 -16.68 -22.15
N LEU A 300 -19.85 -16.82 -21.23
CA LEU A 300 -20.10 -17.40 -19.90
C LEU A 300 -20.61 -16.40 -18.87
N LEU A 301 -20.67 -15.11 -19.17
CA LEU A 301 -20.98 -14.08 -18.20
C LEU A 301 -22.36 -14.26 -17.56
N ASP A 302 -23.37 -14.50 -18.39
CA ASP A 302 -24.75 -14.71 -17.93
C ASP A 302 -24.90 -15.96 -17.08
N THR A 303 -24.24 -17.05 -17.47
CA THR A 303 -24.22 -18.30 -16.70
C THR A 303 -23.54 -18.08 -15.34
N LYS A 304 -22.41 -17.38 -15.32
CA LYS A 304 -21.71 -17.02 -14.07
C LYS A 304 -22.58 -16.14 -13.15
N ASN A 305 -23.32 -15.22 -13.71
CA ASN A 305 -24.21 -14.37 -12.93
C ASN A 305 -25.37 -15.18 -12.32
N LYS A 306 -26.01 -16.05 -13.10
CA LYS A 306 -27.07 -16.95 -12.58
C LYS A 306 -26.58 -17.84 -11.45
N ILE A 307 -25.43 -18.48 -11.61
CA ILE A 307 -24.83 -19.34 -10.58
C ILE A 307 -24.48 -18.52 -9.32
N TYR A 308 -23.99 -17.31 -9.48
CA TYR A 308 -23.72 -16.41 -8.37
C TYR A 308 -25.01 -16.05 -7.60
N ASP A 309 -26.10 -15.70 -8.31
CA ASP A 309 -27.38 -15.37 -7.70
C ASP A 309 -27.97 -16.56 -6.95
N GLU A 310 -27.85 -17.77 -7.51
CA GLU A 310 -28.22 -19.01 -6.83
C GLU A 310 -27.38 -19.24 -5.56
N LEU A 311 -26.07 -19.00 -5.64
CA LEU A 311 -25.18 -19.09 -4.48
C LEU A 311 -25.60 -18.10 -3.38
N VAL A 312 -25.82 -16.83 -3.73
CA VAL A 312 -26.26 -15.80 -2.78
C VAL A 312 -27.59 -16.22 -2.14
N LYS A 313 -28.59 -16.63 -2.92
CA LYS A 313 -29.87 -17.15 -2.38
C LYS A 313 -29.64 -18.30 -1.40
N LYS A 314 -28.77 -19.26 -1.76
CA LYS A 314 -28.45 -20.42 -0.92
C LYS A 314 -27.79 -20.05 0.41
N VAL A 315 -26.90 -19.06 0.43
CA VAL A 315 -26.25 -18.64 1.68
C VAL A 315 -27.19 -17.76 2.51
N THR A 316 -28.00 -16.89 1.88
CA THR A 316 -29.02 -16.09 2.56
C THR A 316 -30.06 -16.99 3.25
N SER A 317 -30.49 -18.08 2.60
CA SER A 317 -31.41 -19.05 3.24
C SER A 317 -30.81 -19.76 4.47
N LYS A 318 -29.48 -19.63 4.67
CA LYS A 318 -28.74 -20.14 5.84
C LYS A 318 -28.45 -19.08 6.89
N GLY A 319 -29.07 -17.91 6.81
CA GLY A 319 -28.97 -16.85 7.79
C GLY A 319 -27.97 -15.76 7.50
N TRP A 320 -27.31 -15.76 6.32
CA TRP A 320 -26.47 -14.65 5.92
C TRP A 320 -27.34 -13.45 5.49
N ASN A 321 -26.94 -12.26 5.92
CA ASN A 321 -27.63 -11.02 5.60
C ASN A 321 -26.70 -10.03 4.93
N PHE A 322 -26.80 -9.90 3.61
CA PHE A 322 -25.98 -8.98 2.80
C PHE A 322 -26.61 -7.59 2.64
N GLU A 323 -27.83 -7.37 3.13
CA GLU A 323 -28.50 -6.07 3.13
C GLU A 323 -27.93 -5.15 4.22
N ASN A 324 -27.38 -5.74 5.28
CA ASN A 324 -26.69 -5.00 6.33
C ASN A 324 -25.17 -5.11 6.17
N PRO A 325 -24.51 -4.08 5.62
CA PRO A 325 -23.06 -4.12 5.34
C PRO A 325 -22.18 -4.19 6.61
N SER A 326 -22.76 -4.03 7.79
CA SER A 326 -22.03 -4.15 9.07
C SER A 326 -21.85 -5.59 9.54
N THR A 327 -22.70 -6.53 9.09
CA THR A 327 -22.69 -7.93 9.53
C THR A 327 -21.98 -8.84 8.55
N ASP A 328 -22.50 -8.99 7.33
CA ASP A 328 -22.00 -9.97 6.37
C ASP A 328 -21.50 -9.29 5.08
N LYS A 329 -20.44 -9.84 4.48
CA LYS A 329 -19.80 -9.23 3.32
C LYS A 329 -19.46 -10.26 2.25
N ILE A 330 -19.61 -9.85 1.00
CA ILE A 330 -19.14 -10.59 -0.16
C ILE A 330 -17.86 -9.94 -0.66
N LEU A 331 -16.75 -10.68 -0.66
CA LEU A 331 -15.48 -10.25 -1.22
C LEU A 331 -15.35 -10.79 -2.65
N VAL A 332 -14.94 -9.94 -3.57
CA VAL A 332 -14.76 -10.27 -4.97
C VAL A 332 -13.35 -9.83 -5.40
N LEU A 333 -12.64 -10.70 -6.11
CA LEU A 333 -11.24 -10.51 -6.47
C LEU A 333 -10.96 -9.34 -7.43
N ALA A 334 -11.97 -8.85 -8.15
CA ALA A 334 -11.77 -7.79 -9.15
C ALA A 334 -12.84 -6.68 -9.01
N ASN A 335 -12.39 -5.43 -8.94
CA ASN A 335 -13.26 -4.25 -8.90
C ASN A 335 -14.24 -4.18 -10.09
N SER A 336 -13.83 -4.63 -11.28
CA SER A 336 -14.70 -4.74 -12.46
C SER A 336 -15.93 -5.64 -12.22
N ARG A 337 -15.76 -6.69 -11.43
CA ARG A 337 -16.86 -7.60 -11.04
C ARG A 337 -17.79 -6.96 -10.03
N VAL A 338 -17.23 -6.21 -9.08
CA VAL A 338 -18.03 -5.43 -8.13
C VAL A 338 -18.87 -4.40 -8.89
N ALA A 339 -18.26 -3.63 -9.80
CA ALA A 339 -18.93 -2.61 -10.59
C ALA A 339 -20.07 -3.18 -11.45
N GLN A 340 -19.86 -4.32 -12.09
CA GLN A 340 -20.90 -4.99 -12.86
C GLN A 340 -22.12 -5.37 -12.01
N ARG A 341 -21.90 -5.90 -10.81
CA ARG A 341 -22.97 -6.32 -9.89
C ARG A 341 -23.69 -5.16 -9.25
N ALA A 342 -22.96 -4.08 -8.98
CA ALA A 342 -23.53 -2.84 -8.46
C ALA A 342 -24.23 -1.98 -9.53
N GLY A 343 -24.30 -2.44 -10.80
CA GLY A 343 -25.01 -1.77 -11.88
C GLY A 343 -24.25 -0.67 -12.62
N PHE A 344 -23.00 -0.37 -12.23
CA PHE A 344 -22.19 0.68 -12.87
C PHE A 344 -21.00 0.14 -13.68
N GLY A 345 -21.07 -1.08 -14.18
CA GLY A 345 -19.98 -1.73 -14.92
C GLY A 345 -19.52 -0.96 -16.16
N LYS A 346 -20.44 -0.33 -16.90
CA LYS A 346 -20.10 0.51 -18.06
C LYS A 346 -19.31 1.74 -17.65
N LEU A 347 -19.77 2.44 -16.61
CA LEU A 347 -19.07 3.61 -16.06
C LEU A 347 -17.67 3.22 -15.58
N TYR A 348 -17.56 2.12 -14.84
CA TYR A 348 -16.28 1.59 -14.39
C TYR A 348 -15.32 1.32 -15.57
N SER A 349 -15.80 0.71 -16.64
CA SER A 349 -14.94 0.41 -17.81
C SER A 349 -14.39 1.68 -18.46
N ILE A 350 -15.21 2.74 -18.59
CA ILE A 350 -14.77 4.03 -19.11
C ILE A 350 -13.68 4.62 -18.20
N PHE A 351 -13.94 4.70 -16.90
CA PHE A 351 -12.96 5.22 -15.96
C PHE A 351 -11.67 4.40 -15.93
N TYR A 352 -11.78 3.07 -15.99
CA TYR A 352 -10.60 2.20 -15.90
C TYR A 352 -9.70 2.29 -17.12
N THR A 353 -10.27 2.48 -18.32
CA THR A 353 -9.51 2.51 -19.57
C THR A 353 -8.95 3.88 -19.93
N GLN A 354 -9.59 4.97 -19.49
CA GLN A 354 -9.27 6.33 -19.94
C GLN A 354 -8.48 7.18 -18.93
N PHE A 355 -8.45 6.79 -17.65
CA PHE A 355 -7.79 7.58 -16.62
C PHE A 355 -6.65 6.82 -15.93
N GLY A 356 -5.55 7.50 -15.65
CA GLY A 356 -4.45 7.00 -14.83
C GLY A 356 -4.88 6.72 -13.38
N GLN A 357 -4.10 5.93 -12.65
CA GLN A 357 -4.44 5.47 -11.29
C GLN A 357 -4.69 6.66 -10.32
N SER A 358 -3.85 7.66 -10.35
CA SER A 358 -3.98 8.84 -9.48
C SER A 358 -5.22 9.68 -9.76
N THR A 359 -5.62 9.81 -11.05
CA THR A 359 -6.87 10.47 -11.42
C THR A 359 -8.07 9.70 -10.91
N LYS A 360 -8.02 8.36 -10.92
CA LYS A 360 -9.07 7.50 -10.36
C LYS A 360 -9.21 7.72 -8.85
N GLU A 361 -8.11 7.77 -8.12
CA GLU A 361 -8.10 8.00 -6.67
C GLU A 361 -8.67 9.38 -6.31
N LYS A 362 -8.33 10.42 -7.08
CA LYS A 362 -8.91 11.76 -6.91
C LYS A 362 -10.41 11.81 -7.19
N LEU A 363 -10.88 11.08 -8.21
CA LEU A 363 -12.30 10.99 -8.52
C LEU A 363 -13.09 10.15 -7.49
N LEU A 364 -12.41 9.33 -6.69
CA LEU A 364 -13.01 8.65 -5.53
C LEU A 364 -13.08 9.55 -4.28
N ASP A 365 -12.36 10.67 -4.26
CA ASP A 365 -12.48 11.67 -3.21
C ASP A 365 -13.80 12.43 -3.36
N ARG A 366 -14.68 12.29 -2.36
CA ARG A 366 -15.99 12.98 -2.33
C ARG A 366 -15.87 14.50 -2.34
N ASN A 367 -14.72 15.05 -1.96
CA ASN A 367 -14.46 16.50 -1.98
C ASN A 367 -13.85 16.98 -3.30
N HIS A 368 -13.52 16.07 -4.24
CA HIS A 368 -12.99 16.47 -5.52
C HIS A 368 -14.03 17.33 -6.31
N PRO A 369 -13.63 18.46 -6.91
CA PRO A 369 -14.58 19.37 -7.58
C PRO A 369 -15.51 18.70 -8.62
N LEU A 370 -14.99 17.74 -9.39
CA LEU A 370 -15.82 16.97 -10.33
C LEU A 370 -16.82 16.06 -9.60
N VAL A 371 -16.43 15.44 -8.49
CA VAL A 371 -17.33 14.57 -7.73
C VAL A 371 -18.43 15.40 -7.07
N THR A 372 -18.07 16.52 -6.46
CA THR A 372 -19.06 17.44 -5.87
C THR A 372 -19.99 18.05 -6.91
N PHE A 373 -19.50 18.30 -8.14
CA PHE A 373 -20.32 18.75 -9.24
C PHE A 373 -21.38 17.73 -9.64
N PHE A 374 -21.03 16.43 -9.73
CA PHE A 374 -21.96 15.39 -10.19
C PHE A 374 -22.84 14.79 -9.08
N VAL A 375 -22.32 14.68 -7.86
CA VAL A 375 -23.01 14.01 -6.74
C VAL A 375 -23.85 15.01 -5.91
N GLY A 376 -23.53 16.30 -6.01
CA GLY A 376 -24.09 17.32 -5.14
C GLY A 376 -23.56 17.26 -3.71
N THR A 377 -23.89 18.24 -2.92
CA THR A 377 -23.55 18.30 -1.49
C THR A 377 -24.79 18.62 -0.69
N ILE A 378 -24.95 17.95 0.45
CA ILE A 378 -25.96 18.34 1.43
C ILE A 378 -25.40 19.57 2.18
N ASP A 379 -26.13 20.67 2.13
CA ASP A 379 -25.78 21.83 2.94
C ASP A 379 -26.00 21.50 4.41
N LYS A 380 -24.92 21.45 5.19
CA LYS A 380 -24.97 21.09 6.61
C LYS A 380 -25.76 22.09 7.48
N LYS A 381 -25.97 23.33 6.98
CA LYS A 381 -26.72 24.35 7.71
C LYS A 381 -28.22 24.30 7.45
N THR A 382 -28.63 23.92 6.25
CA THR A 382 -30.03 23.94 5.83
C THR A 382 -30.64 22.56 5.66
N SER A 383 -29.84 21.48 5.70
CA SER A 383 -30.23 20.11 5.38
C SER A 383 -30.90 19.94 4.00
N GLN A 384 -30.72 20.93 3.11
CA GLN A 384 -31.23 20.89 1.75
C GLN A 384 -30.19 20.29 0.81
N GLU A 385 -30.61 19.33 -0.01
CA GLU A 385 -29.81 18.84 -1.13
C GLU A 385 -29.60 19.96 -2.16
N ARG A 386 -28.35 20.25 -2.48
CA ARG A 386 -28.05 21.08 -3.64
C ARG A 386 -28.23 20.24 -4.90
N LYS A 387 -28.87 20.81 -5.92
CA LYS A 387 -28.97 20.18 -7.24
C LYS A 387 -27.60 19.74 -7.72
N THR A 388 -27.51 18.51 -8.20
CA THR A 388 -26.28 17.99 -8.80
C THR A 388 -25.98 18.71 -10.12
N GLY A 389 -24.71 18.77 -10.52
CA GLY A 389 -24.36 19.29 -11.84
C GLY A 389 -25.02 18.50 -12.96
N LEU A 390 -25.34 17.21 -12.73
CA LEU A 390 -26.10 16.37 -13.66
C LEU A 390 -27.54 16.86 -13.81
N GLU A 391 -28.21 17.24 -12.72
CA GLU A 391 -29.58 17.79 -12.75
C GLU A 391 -29.61 19.16 -13.46
N HIS A 392 -28.55 19.96 -13.28
CA HIS A 392 -28.41 21.22 -14.04
C HIS A 392 -28.20 20.96 -15.52
N LEU A 393 -27.39 19.98 -15.93
CA LEU A 393 -27.21 19.61 -17.33
C LEU A 393 -28.48 19.05 -17.97
N VAL A 394 -29.20 18.19 -17.23
CA VAL A 394 -30.49 17.64 -17.71
C VAL A 394 -31.54 18.73 -17.84
N SER A 395 -31.64 19.67 -16.90
CA SER A 395 -32.57 20.79 -17.04
C SER A 395 -32.21 21.67 -18.25
N TYR A 396 -30.94 22.00 -18.42
CA TYR A 396 -30.46 22.74 -19.60
C TYR A 396 -30.79 22.05 -20.92
N TRP A 397 -30.67 20.71 -20.97
CA TRP A 397 -30.98 19.93 -22.18
C TRP A 397 -32.47 19.82 -22.48
N ASN A 398 -33.30 19.82 -21.44
CA ASN A 398 -34.75 19.81 -21.59
C ASN A 398 -35.37 21.19 -21.91
N ASP A 399 -34.65 22.27 -21.57
CA ASP A 399 -35.10 23.64 -21.78
C ASP A 399 -34.62 24.21 -23.14
N ASN A 400 -33.78 23.49 -23.90
CA ASN A 400 -33.27 23.82 -25.24
C ASN A 400 -33.42 22.66 -26.22
#